data_0df870af1c2b490230d0e2d9f61ed1d8
#
_entry.id   0df870af1c2b490230d0e2d9f61ed1d8
#
_cell.length_a   1.000
_cell.length_b   1.000
_cell.length_c   1.000
_cell.angle_alpha   90.00
_cell.angle_beta   90.00
_cell.angle_gamma   90.00
#
_symmetry.space_group_name_H-M   'P 1'
#
loop_
_entity.id
_entity.type
_entity.pdbx_description
1 polymer ?
#
loop_
_entity_poly.entity_id
_entity_poly.type
_entity_poly.pdbx_seq_one_letter_code
_entity_poly.pdbx_strand_id
1 'polypeptide(L)'
;MKFRFLLLLALFLAVIPAIPLQAQQGLLLLEKGSVKVIGPERTRLLRKPGAKMALHAKDRVQTGKDTTVKIKIKGKPEIIELSSRSFFRMGKITRQTSSISLLTGKARFKIQGKLKKKSKRKRFQIRTVTALVGVRGTDFVVGASNTQTSLLTISGTVSLAPVNMPDIEIEVPANQASTVQKNSTPTAPVEVAPKMRAQILRADSPKAFRIVKFGEAVKPEEVRKENEKKKKEEEEEQKKEEEKPPQDKEGEPKPGDEKGPGPEGKEGPGMPGEGEEDEEGMMMGPGSEGKPGDDEGPRGPGMPGEGQNNEGGMMMGPEGEEGGMMMG
;
A
#
# COMPACT_ATOMS: atom_id res chain seq x y z
N MET A 1 15.82 -5.36 -62.19
CA MET A 1 15.29 -4.22 -61.39
C MET A 1 14.50 -4.63 -60.17
N LYS A 2 13.65 -5.67 -60.22
CA LYS A 2 12.80 -6.12 -59.08
C LYS A 2 13.59 -6.60 -57.85
N PHE A 3 14.75 -7.21 -58.03
CA PHE A 3 15.55 -7.72 -56.90
C PHE A 3 16.23 -6.59 -56.07
N ARG A 4 16.65 -5.50 -56.73
CA ARG A 4 17.23 -4.34 -56.06
C ARG A 4 16.20 -3.57 -55.25
N PHE A 5 14.96 -3.53 -55.74
CA PHE A 5 13.84 -2.88 -55.03
C PHE A 5 13.44 -3.66 -53.77
N LEU A 6 13.46 -5.00 -53.84
CA LEU A 6 13.17 -5.88 -52.69
C LEU A 6 14.23 -5.73 -51.59
N LEU A 7 15.49 -5.59 -51.99
CA LEU A 7 16.62 -5.43 -51.06
C LEU A 7 16.60 -4.06 -50.37
N LEU A 8 16.22 -2.99 -51.07
CA LEU A 8 16.02 -1.67 -50.50
C LEU A 8 14.81 -1.61 -49.58
N LEU A 9 13.71 -2.32 -49.90
CA LEU A 9 12.54 -2.41 -49.05
C LEU A 9 12.85 -3.18 -47.77
N ALA A 10 13.62 -4.27 -47.85
CA ALA A 10 14.06 -5.03 -46.67
C ALA A 10 15.00 -4.21 -45.78
N LEU A 11 15.89 -3.40 -46.36
CA LEU A 11 16.78 -2.52 -45.63
C LEU A 11 16.00 -1.38 -44.91
N PHE A 12 14.93 -0.88 -45.54
CA PHE A 12 14.07 0.14 -44.94
C PHE A 12 13.22 -0.41 -43.78
N LEU A 13 12.80 -1.67 -43.86
CA LEU A 13 12.05 -2.35 -42.76
C LEU A 13 12.94 -2.64 -41.56
N ALA A 14 14.26 -2.83 -41.75
CA ALA A 14 15.21 -3.11 -40.67
C ALA A 14 15.56 -1.88 -39.80
N VAL A 15 15.22 -0.66 -40.25
CA VAL A 15 15.50 0.60 -39.55
C VAL A 15 14.32 1.08 -38.69
N ILE A 16 13.24 0.31 -38.57
CA ILE A 16 12.15 0.69 -37.65
C ILE A 16 12.69 0.65 -36.21
N PRO A 17 12.85 1.81 -35.54
CA PRO A 17 13.32 1.80 -34.15
C PRO A 17 12.31 1.03 -33.32
N ALA A 18 12.75 -0.04 -32.63
CA ALA A 18 11.95 -0.76 -31.67
C ALA A 18 11.56 0.21 -30.55
N ILE A 19 10.38 0.79 -30.63
CA ILE A 19 9.85 1.65 -29.57
C ILE A 19 9.74 0.77 -28.33
N PRO A 20 10.47 1.07 -27.25
CA PRO A 20 10.40 0.26 -26.04
C PRO A 20 8.98 0.34 -25.48
N LEU A 21 8.23 -0.74 -25.60
CA LEU A 21 6.89 -0.86 -25.02
C LEU A 21 7.05 -0.86 -23.49
N GLN A 22 6.91 0.31 -22.88
CA GLN A 22 7.00 0.42 -21.42
C GLN A 22 5.82 -0.30 -20.79
N ALA A 23 6.12 -1.42 -20.13
CA ALA A 23 5.11 -2.23 -19.45
C ALA A 23 4.42 -1.40 -18.36
N GLN A 24 3.07 -1.39 -18.38
CA GLN A 24 2.26 -0.80 -17.33
C GLN A 24 2.56 -1.48 -16.00
N GLN A 25 2.88 -0.70 -14.98
CA GLN A 25 3.22 -1.17 -13.64
C GLN A 25 2.12 -0.96 -12.62
N GLY A 26 1.19 -0.04 -12.87
CA GLY A 26 0.08 0.24 -11.97
C GLY A 26 -1.06 0.96 -12.67
N LEU A 27 -2.17 1.06 -11.95
CA LEU A 27 -3.35 1.83 -12.33
C LEU A 27 -3.63 2.87 -11.25
N LEU A 28 -3.60 4.13 -11.63
CA LEU A 28 -4.00 5.27 -10.80
C LEU A 28 -5.47 5.54 -10.98
N LEU A 29 -6.19 5.75 -9.88
CA LEU A 29 -7.58 6.22 -9.81
C LEU A 29 -7.59 7.51 -8.99
N LEU A 30 -8.09 8.60 -9.59
CA LEU A 30 -8.34 9.85 -8.89
C LEU A 30 -9.70 9.76 -8.19
N GLU A 31 -9.71 9.73 -6.85
CA GLU A 31 -10.96 9.69 -6.08
C GLU A 31 -11.50 11.11 -5.82
N LYS A 32 -10.60 12.05 -5.49
CA LYS A 32 -10.96 13.46 -5.21
C LYS A 32 -9.81 14.39 -5.58
N GLY A 33 -10.14 15.62 -5.98
CA GLY A 33 -9.16 16.69 -6.20
C GLY A 33 -8.49 16.67 -7.56
N SER A 34 -7.18 16.90 -7.61
CA SER A 34 -6.40 16.93 -8.84
C SER A 34 -5.05 16.24 -8.69
N VAL A 35 -4.60 15.57 -9.73
CA VAL A 35 -3.31 14.88 -9.74
C VAL A 35 -2.56 15.14 -11.04
N LYS A 36 -1.29 15.47 -10.89
CA LYS A 36 -0.34 15.63 -11.99
C LYS A 36 0.54 14.37 -12.07
N VAL A 37 0.52 13.72 -13.21
CA VAL A 37 1.39 12.56 -13.48
C VAL A 37 2.43 12.99 -14.51
N ILE A 38 3.70 12.89 -14.12
CA ILE A 38 4.87 13.33 -14.88
C ILE A 38 5.63 12.08 -15.30
N GLY A 39 5.49 11.70 -16.56
CA GLY A 39 6.26 10.65 -17.20
C GLY A 39 7.53 11.19 -17.87
N PRO A 40 8.34 10.30 -18.45
CA PRO A 40 9.57 10.70 -19.17
C PRO A 40 9.30 11.63 -20.34
N GLU A 41 8.25 11.38 -21.12
CA GLU A 41 7.95 12.09 -22.36
C GLU A 41 6.80 13.08 -22.24
N ARG A 42 5.92 12.92 -21.25
CA ARG A 42 4.71 13.73 -21.14
C ARG A 42 4.24 13.91 -19.71
N THR A 43 3.62 15.07 -19.50
CA THR A 43 2.92 15.38 -18.26
C THR A 43 1.41 15.39 -18.52
N ARG A 44 0.65 14.76 -17.62
CA ARG A 44 -0.83 14.76 -17.67
C ARG A 44 -1.39 15.27 -16.34
N LEU A 45 -2.45 16.05 -16.43
CA LEU A 45 -3.20 16.56 -15.29
C LEU A 45 -4.61 15.97 -15.32
N LEU A 46 -4.99 15.27 -14.25
CA LEU A 46 -6.33 14.74 -14.05
C LEU A 46 -7.03 15.60 -12.99
N ARG A 47 -8.27 16.00 -13.28
CA ARG A 47 -9.11 16.81 -12.37
C ARG A 47 -10.50 16.20 -12.13
N LYS A 48 -10.91 15.27 -13.01
CA LYS A 48 -12.23 14.64 -12.91
C LYS A 48 -12.16 13.46 -11.94
N PRO A 49 -12.93 13.44 -10.85
CA PRO A 49 -13.05 12.26 -9.99
C PRO A 49 -13.46 11.02 -10.81
N GLY A 50 -12.94 9.86 -10.45
CA GLY A 50 -13.12 8.63 -11.21
C GLY A 50 -12.18 8.46 -12.40
N ALA A 51 -11.40 9.48 -12.78
CA ALA A 51 -10.42 9.36 -13.85
C ALA A 51 -9.36 8.31 -13.52
N LYS A 52 -9.07 7.46 -14.51
CA LYS A 52 -8.07 6.38 -14.39
C LYS A 52 -6.91 6.65 -15.33
N MET A 53 -5.70 6.27 -14.92
CA MET A 53 -4.51 6.39 -15.74
C MET A 53 -3.53 5.25 -15.45
N ALA A 54 -2.97 4.68 -16.51
CA ALA A 54 -1.89 3.71 -16.40
C ALA A 54 -0.61 4.40 -15.92
N LEU A 55 0.07 3.80 -14.96
CA LEU A 55 1.39 4.22 -14.48
C LEU A 55 2.48 3.28 -15.00
N HIS A 56 3.59 3.86 -15.40
CA HIS A 56 4.78 3.17 -15.88
C HIS A 56 5.94 3.34 -14.88
N ALA A 57 7.00 2.58 -15.09
CA ALA A 57 8.23 2.76 -14.32
C ALA A 57 8.76 4.19 -14.48
N LYS A 58 9.24 4.78 -13.38
CA LYS A 58 9.77 6.15 -13.28
C LYS A 58 8.73 7.27 -13.33
N ASP A 59 7.43 6.99 -13.56
CA ASP A 59 6.38 8.00 -13.45
C ASP A 59 6.36 8.61 -12.06
N ARG A 60 6.17 9.93 -12.02
CA ARG A 60 6.03 10.73 -10.80
C ARG A 60 4.61 11.20 -10.68
N VAL A 61 4.01 11.00 -9.51
CA VAL A 61 2.65 11.38 -9.18
C VAL A 61 2.69 12.48 -8.14
N GLN A 62 2.11 13.63 -8.46
CA GLN A 62 2.00 14.78 -7.57
C GLN A 62 0.53 15.08 -7.34
N THR A 63 0.06 14.88 -6.09
CA THR A 63 -1.30 15.21 -5.68
C THR A 63 -1.44 16.68 -5.31
N GLY A 64 -2.56 17.28 -5.68
CA GLY A 64 -2.91 18.65 -5.32
C GLY A 64 -3.39 18.79 -3.86
N LYS A 65 -3.97 19.95 -3.55
CA LYS A 65 -4.68 20.18 -2.28
C LYS A 65 -6.01 19.39 -2.30
N ASP A 66 -6.45 18.91 -1.14
CA ASP A 66 -7.71 18.18 -0.94
C ASP A 66 -7.88 17.00 -1.93
N THR A 67 -6.78 16.30 -2.19
CA THR A 67 -6.71 15.26 -3.21
C THR A 67 -6.48 13.89 -2.58
N THR A 68 -7.24 12.90 -3.04
CA THR A 68 -7.06 11.49 -2.72
C THR A 68 -6.91 10.69 -4.00
N VAL A 69 -5.85 9.91 -4.06
CA VAL A 69 -5.52 9.05 -5.20
C VAL A 69 -5.29 7.63 -4.71
N LYS A 70 -5.87 6.67 -5.40
CA LYS A 70 -5.63 5.25 -5.18
C LYS A 70 -4.82 4.67 -6.34
N ILE A 71 -3.74 3.98 -6.01
CA ILE A 71 -2.87 3.29 -6.97
C ILE A 71 -2.95 1.80 -6.69
N LYS A 72 -3.31 1.01 -7.71
CA LYS A 72 -3.26 -0.46 -7.69
C LYS A 72 -2.04 -0.92 -8.48
N ILE A 73 -1.23 -1.78 -7.91
CA ILE A 73 -0.08 -2.37 -8.60
C ILE A 73 -0.57 -3.48 -9.53
N LYS A 74 -0.11 -3.45 -10.78
CA LYS A 74 -0.54 -4.45 -11.79
C LYS A 74 -0.09 -5.85 -11.42
N GLY A 75 -1.04 -6.80 -11.43
CA GLY A 75 -0.78 -8.21 -11.13
C GLY A 75 -0.46 -8.50 -9.66
N LYS A 76 -0.73 -7.56 -8.75
CA LYS A 76 -0.51 -7.70 -7.32
C LYS A 76 -1.68 -7.13 -6.52
N PRO A 77 -1.94 -7.66 -5.31
CA PRO A 77 -3.04 -7.18 -4.45
C PRO A 77 -2.69 -5.90 -3.67
N GLU A 78 -1.62 -5.22 -4.05
CA GLU A 78 -1.09 -4.06 -3.34
C GLU A 78 -1.85 -2.80 -3.73
N ILE A 79 -2.30 -2.06 -2.73
CA ILE A 79 -3.03 -0.79 -2.87
C ILE A 79 -2.27 0.30 -2.12
N ILE A 80 -2.08 1.43 -2.78
CA ILE A 80 -1.45 2.62 -2.22
C ILE A 80 -2.46 3.76 -2.28
N GLU A 81 -2.75 4.38 -1.15
CA GLU A 81 -3.63 5.54 -1.05
C GLU A 81 -2.76 6.77 -0.76
N LEU A 82 -2.67 7.68 -1.73
CA LEU A 82 -1.93 8.94 -1.57
C LEU A 82 -2.87 10.03 -1.10
N SER A 83 -2.46 10.74 -0.06
CA SER A 83 -3.15 11.93 0.45
C SER A 83 -2.72 13.20 -0.30
N SER A 84 -3.27 14.34 0.12
CA SER A 84 -2.99 15.65 -0.44
C SER A 84 -1.50 16.03 -0.39
N ARG A 85 -1.06 16.81 -1.38
CA ARG A 85 0.29 17.38 -1.47
C ARG A 85 1.40 16.32 -1.34
N SER A 86 1.14 15.12 -1.87
CA SER A 86 2.11 14.04 -1.87
C SER A 86 2.90 13.99 -3.18
N PHE A 87 4.18 13.69 -3.09
CA PHE A 87 5.05 13.46 -4.22
C PHE A 87 5.56 12.03 -4.19
N PHE A 88 5.05 11.24 -5.09
CA PHE A 88 5.29 9.80 -5.20
C PHE A 88 5.98 9.49 -6.53
N ARG A 89 6.87 8.50 -6.55
CA ARG A 89 7.51 7.99 -7.75
C ARG A 89 7.32 6.49 -7.86
N MET A 90 6.82 6.05 -9.00
CA MET A 90 6.77 4.63 -9.36
C MET A 90 8.19 4.12 -9.65
N GLY A 91 8.63 3.13 -8.91
CA GLY A 91 9.91 2.47 -9.14
C GLY A 91 9.76 1.22 -10.00
N LYS A 92 10.71 0.31 -9.87
CA LYS A 92 10.69 -0.97 -10.59
C LYS A 92 9.78 -1.96 -9.86
N ILE A 93 8.80 -2.48 -10.56
CA ILE A 93 7.91 -3.53 -10.11
C ILE A 93 8.26 -4.81 -10.85
N THR A 94 8.62 -5.86 -10.12
CA THR A 94 8.88 -7.20 -10.64
C THR A 94 7.90 -8.19 -10.03
N ARG A 95 7.91 -9.45 -10.48
CA ARG A 95 7.09 -10.51 -9.84
C ARG A 95 7.43 -10.67 -8.36
N GLN A 96 8.70 -10.53 -7.98
CA GLN A 96 9.20 -10.79 -6.63
C GLN A 96 9.24 -9.54 -5.75
N THR A 97 9.52 -8.36 -6.32
CA THR A 97 9.74 -7.13 -5.55
C THR A 97 9.01 -5.95 -6.16
N SER A 98 8.55 -5.06 -5.31
CA SER A 98 8.02 -3.75 -5.67
C SER A 98 8.87 -2.69 -4.98
N SER A 99 9.42 -1.76 -5.75
CA SER A 99 10.17 -0.62 -5.22
C SER A 99 9.47 0.66 -5.64
N ILE A 100 9.23 1.54 -4.70
CA ILE A 100 8.62 2.86 -4.90
C ILE A 100 9.33 3.91 -4.07
N SER A 101 9.05 5.19 -4.34
CA SER A 101 9.53 6.28 -3.49
C SER A 101 8.39 7.22 -3.10
N LEU A 102 8.32 7.59 -1.83
CA LEU A 102 7.48 8.66 -1.31
C LEU A 102 8.40 9.78 -0.83
N LEU A 103 8.54 10.84 -1.63
CA LEU A 103 9.46 11.92 -1.32
C LEU A 103 8.90 12.87 -0.28
N THR A 104 7.63 13.25 -0.45
CA THR A 104 6.91 14.10 0.52
C THR A 104 5.44 13.69 0.56
N GLY A 105 4.76 14.04 1.64
CA GLY A 105 3.34 13.79 1.79
C GLY A 105 3.02 12.60 2.70
N LYS A 106 1.81 12.10 2.57
CA LYS A 106 1.31 10.96 3.35
C LYS A 106 0.74 9.91 2.42
N ALA A 107 1.04 8.65 2.71
CA ALA A 107 0.49 7.53 1.97
C ALA A 107 0.15 6.38 2.93
N ARG A 108 -0.95 5.69 2.66
CA ARG A 108 -1.30 4.41 3.27
C ARG A 108 -1.02 3.30 2.29
N PHE A 109 -0.42 2.25 2.77
CA PHE A 109 -0.03 1.08 2.01
C PHE A 109 -0.76 -0.14 2.57
N LYS A 110 -1.55 -0.79 1.73
CA LYS A 110 -2.22 -2.06 2.04
C LYS A 110 -1.57 -3.13 1.20
N ILE A 111 -0.64 -3.86 1.79
CA ILE A 111 0.13 -4.90 1.15
C ILE A 111 -0.43 -6.24 1.58
N GLN A 112 -1.25 -6.85 0.74
CA GLN A 112 -1.82 -8.16 0.99
C GLN A 112 -0.87 -9.24 0.44
N GLY A 113 -0.60 -10.25 1.24
CA GLY A 113 0.16 -11.39 0.79
C GLY A 113 0.33 -12.42 1.89
N LYS A 114 -0.29 -13.60 1.72
CA LYS A 114 0.08 -14.78 2.49
C LYS A 114 1.49 -15.18 2.08
N LEU A 115 2.44 -14.97 2.96
CA LEU A 115 3.82 -15.35 2.72
C LEU A 115 4.00 -16.84 2.96
N LYS A 116 4.55 -17.52 1.97
CA LYS A 116 5.21 -18.80 2.22
C LYS A 116 6.38 -18.48 3.17
N LYS A 117 6.45 -19.16 4.32
CA LYS A 117 7.44 -18.94 5.41
C LYS A 117 8.91 -18.87 4.93
N LYS A 118 9.24 -19.46 3.79
CA LYS A 118 10.61 -19.60 3.26
C LYS A 118 11.20 -18.42 2.49
N SER A 119 10.51 -17.27 2.32
CA SER A 119 11.08 -16.15 1.55
C SER A 119 11.57 -15.02 2.46
N LYS A 120 12.86 -14.91 2.69
CA LYS A 120 13.51 -13.83 3.47
C LYS A 120 13.53 -12.47 2.74
N ARG A 121 13.18 -12.40 1.45
CA ARG A 121 13.28 -11.15 0.67
C ARG A 121 12.10 -10.22 0.93
N LYS A 122 12.40 -8.98 1.27
CA LYS A 122 11.41 -7.90 1.36
C LYS A 122 10.74 -7.74 0.01
N ARG A 123 9.42 -8.04 -0.05
CA ARG A 123 8.66 -7.99 -1.31
C ARG A 123 8.32 -6.58 -1.74
N PHE A 124 8.21 -5.67 -0.77
CA PHE A 124 7.85 -4.29 -1.03
C PHE A 124 8.80 -3.36 -0.30
N GLN A 125 9.39 -2.41 -1.01
CA GLN A 125 10.31 -1.42 -0.47
C GLN A 125 9.82 -0.02 -0.80
N ILE A 126 9.82 0.83 0.22
CA ILE A 126 9.50 2.25 0.07
C ILE A 126 10.75 3.03 0.47
N ARG A 127 11.20 3.89 -0.43
CA ARG A 127 12.27 4.83 -0.16
C ARG A 127 11.68 6.21 0.06
N THR A 128 12.02 6.84 1.16
CA THR A 128 11.75 8.25 1.42
C THR A 128 13.04 9.06 1.34
N VAL A 129 13.01 10.33 1.71
CA VAL A 129 14.23 11.16 1.80
C VAL A 129 15.12 10.70 2.95
N THR A 130 14.54 10.27 4.07
CA THR A 130 15.30 9.95 5.30
C THR A 130 15.32 8.47 5.65
N ALA A 131 14.40 7.66 5.13
CA ALA A 131 14.25 6.27 5.54
C ALA A 131 14.03 5.29 4.39
N LEU A 132 14.40 4.04 4.65
CA LEU A 132 14.03 2.85 3.89
C LEU A 132 13.01 2.06 4.70
N VAL A 133 11.87 1.75 4.08
CA VAL A 133 10.80 0.98 4.69
C VAL A 133 10.67 -0.35 3.97
N GLY A 134 10.90 -1.43 4.68
CA GLY A 134 10.78 -2.79 4.17
C GLY A 134 9.49 -3.45 4.66
N VAL A 135 8.76 -4.10 3.76
CA VAL A 135 7.40 -4.57 4.05
C VAL A 135 7.16 -6.00 3.62
N ARG A 136 6.40 -6.70 4.44
CA ARG A 136 6.05 -8.09 4.22
C ARG A 136 4.63 -8.40 4.68
N GLY A 137 3.63 -7.99 3.86
CA GLY A 137 2.21 -8.30 4.13
C GLY A 137 1.63 -7.51 5.29
N THR A 138 1.51 -6.20 5.14
CA THR A 138 1.13 -5.28 6.22
C THR A 138 0.21 -4.17 5.72
N ASP A 139 -0.54 -3.57 6.65
CA ASP A 139 -1.25 -2.30 6.47
C ASP A 139 -0.56 -1.24 7.34
N PHE A 140 -0.13 -0.14 6.74
CA PHE A 140 0.62 0.89 7.43
C PHE A 140 0.52 2.25 6.73
N VAL A 141 0.87 3.30 7.45
CA VAL A 141 0.90 4.69 6.97
C VAL A 141 2.30 5.25 7.09
N VAL A 142 2.74 5.91 6.03
CA VAL A 142 4.00 6.66 6.00
C VAL A 142 3.70 8.13 5.81
N GLY A 143 4.26 8.97 6.67
CA GLY A 143 4.34 10.41 6.49
C GLY A 143 5.77 10.81 6.19
N ALA A 144 6.03 11.42 5.04
CA ALA A 144 7.37 11.80 4.61
C ALA A 144 7.48 13.31 4.41
N SER A 145 8.60 13.85 4.83
CA SER A 145 9.06 15.22 4.57
C SER A 145 10.55 15.22 4.20
N ASN A 146 11.10 16.37 3.87
CA ASN A 146 12.54 16.49 3.57
C ASN A 146 13.45 16.21 4.78
N THR A 147 12.90 16.32 5.99
CA THR A 147 13.67 16.22 7.23
C THR A 147 13.31 15.00 8.07
N GLN A 148 12.18 14.37 7.82
CA GLN A 148 11.65 13.33 8.69
C GLN A 148 10.75 12.36 7.93
N THR A 149 10.81 11.10 8.30
CA THR A 149 9.85 10.06 7.91
C THR A 149 9.25 9.44 9.15
N SER A 150 7.94 9.44 9.26
CA SER A 150 7.17 8.81 10.34
C SER A 150 6.38 7.64 9.79
N LEU A 151 6.36 6.54 10.54
CA LEU A 151 5.69 5.30 10.21
C LEU A 151 4.68 4.95 11.31
N LEU A 152 3.50 4.52 10.93
CA LEU A 152 2.51 3.88 11.81
C LEU A 152 2.11 2.55 11.19
N THR A 153 2.36 1.47 11.87
CA THR A 153 1.92 0.13 11.48
C THR A 153 0.52 -0.13 12.04
N ILE A 154 -0.42 -0.54 11.19
CA ILE A 154 -1.80 -0.87 11.56
C ILE A 154 -1.93 -2.36 11.79
N SER A 155 -1.36 -3.16 10.88
CA SER A 155 -1.33 -4.62 11.02
C SER A 155 -0.06 -5.21 10.42
N GLY A 156 0.45 -6.29 11.02
CA GLY A 156 1.71 -6.92 10.67
C GLY A 156 2.92 -6.22 11.28
N THR A 157 4.08 -6.39 10.68
CA THR A 157 5.36 -5.80 11.10
C THR A 157 6.03 -5.13 9.92
N VAL A 158 6.54 -3.93 10.10
CA VAL A 158 7.23 -3.13 9.09
C VAL A 158 8.65 -2.87 9.56
N SER A 159 9.63 -3.08 8.70
CA SER A 159 11.01 -2.71 8.99
C SER A 159 11.31 -1.28 8.57
N LEU A 160 12.04 -0.57 9.39
CA LEU A 160 12.39 0.85 9.22
C LEU A 160 13.88 1.05 9.45
N ALA A 161 14.57 1.60 8.45
CA ALA A 161 15.99 1.92 8.54
C ALA A 161 16.28 3.32 7.98
N PRO A 162 17.28 4.05 8.47
CA PRO A 162 17.72 5.29 7.85
C PRO A 162 18.36 5.03 6.48
N VAL A 163 18.22 5.98 5.55
CA VAL A 163 18.84 5.84 4.20
C VAL A 163 20.36 5.78 4.26
N ASN A 164 20.96 6.53 5.19
CA ASN A 164 22.42 6.64 5.37
C ASN A 164 23.02 5.52 6.25
N MET A 165 22.19 4.77 7.00
CA MET A 165 22.60 3.67 7.86
C MET A 165 21.63 2.49 7.71
N PRO A 166 21.60 1.81 6.55
CA PRO A 166 20.60 0.78 6.28
C PRO A 166 20.76 -0.49 7.13
N ASP A 167 21.89 -0.64 7.79
CA ASP A 167 22.20 -1.68 8.76
C ASP A 167 21.51 -1.47 10.12
N ILE A 168 21.11 -0.23 10.43
CA ILE A 168 20.36 0.13 11.64
C ILE A 168 18.86 -0.02 11.35
N GLU A 169 18.45 -1.24 11.11
CA GLU A 169 17.04 -1.58 10.84
C GLU A 169 16.34 -1.99 12.13
N ILE A 170 15.16 -1.40 12.39
CA ILE A 170 14.27 -1.79 13.47
C ILE A 170 12.97 -2.34 12.92
N GLU A 171 12.29 -3.16 13.70
CA GLU A 171 10.94 -3.62 13.41
C GLU A 171 9.92 -2.78 14.15
N VAL A 172 8.87 -2.36 13.45
CA VAL A 172 7.73 -1.62 14.00
C VAL A 172 6.50 -2.52 13.94
N PRO A 173 6.10 -3.13 15.05
CA PRO A 173 4.93 -4.01 15.12
C PRO A 173 3.61 -3.28 14.92
N ALA A 174 2.52 -4.04 14.83
CA ALA A 174 1.17 -3.51 14.72
C ALA A 174 0.84 -2.55 15.87
N ASN A 175 0.09 -1.49 15.57
CA ASN A 175 -0.34 -0.42 16.46
C ASN A 175 0.77 0.48 17.00
N GLN A 176 2.00 0.31 16.52
CA GLN A 176 3.14 1.11 16.93
C GLN A 176 3.59 2.07 15.84
N ALA A 177 4.25 3.13 16.27
CA ALA A 177 4.82 4.15 15.40
C ALA A 177 6.28 4.39 15.74
N SER A 178 7.06 4.74 14.73
CA SER A 178 8.46 5.17 14.85
C SER A 178 8.73 6.28 13.83
N THR A 179 9.81 7.01 14.04
CA THR A 179 10.23 8.08 13.14
C THR A 179 11.73 8.07 12.91
N VAL A 180 12.13 8.50 11.71
CA VAL A 180 13.52 8.70 11.31
C VAL A 180 13.70 10.16 10.91
N GLN A 181 14.51 10.88 11.64
CA GLN A 181 14.94 12.23 11.26
C GLN A 181 16.16 12.15 10.33
N LYS A 182 16.41 13.23 9.61
CA LYS A 182 17.56 13.32 8.72
C LYS A 182 18.85 13.14 9.53
N ASN A 183 19.73 12.25 9.06
CA ASN A 183 20.99 11.90 9.68
C ASN A 183 20.88 11.34 11.11
N SER A 184 19.74 10.79 11.49
CA SER A 184 19.51 10.16 12.79
C SER A 184 19.11 8.70 12.63
N THR A 185 19.24 7.93 13.69
CA THR A 185 18.69 6.58 13.81
C THR A 185 17.17 6.63 14.01
N PRO A 186 16.46 5.53 13.78
CA PRO A 186 15.03 5.46 14.09
C PRO A 186 14.79 5.66 15.59
N THR A 187 13.63 6.13 15.94
CA THR A 187 13.20 6.10 17.35
C THR A 187 12.71 4.71 17.73
N ALA A 188 12.82 4.34 19.00
CA ALA A 188 12.18 3.13 19.48
C ALA A 188 10.68 3.16 19.14
N PRO A 189 10.09 2.01 18.73
CA PRO A 189 8.67 1.94 18.44
C PRO A 189 7.82 2.25 19.66
N VAL A 190 6.81 3.11 19.51
CA VAL A 190 5.90 3.51 20.58
C VAL A 190 4.47 3.13 20.24
N GLU A 191 3.72 2.66 21.22
CA GLU A 191 2.32 2.31 21.02
C GLU A 191 1.48 3.58 20.79
N VAL A 192 0.56 3.51 19.83
CA VAL A 192 -0.32 4.63 19.47
C VAL A 192 -1.76 4.29 19.84
N ALA A 193 -2.35 5.11 20.69
CA ALA A 193 -3.74 4.93 21.12
C ALA A 193 -4.74 4.88 19.95
N PRO A 194 -5.83 4.12 20.02
CA PRO A 194 -6.79 3.94 18.92
C PRO A 194 -7.34 5.26 18.38
N LYS A 195 -7.63 6.22 19.24
CA LYS A 195 -8.09 7.57 18.84
C LYS A 195 -7.06 8.32 18.00
N MET A 196 -5.77 8.26 18.39
CA MET A 196 -4.68 8.88 17.62
C MET A 196 -4.47 8.19 16.27
N ARG A 197 -4.54 6.85 16.23
CA ARG A 197 -4.46 6.09 14.97
C ARG A 197 -5.56 6.53 14.00
N ALA A 198 -6.80 6.64 14.48
CA ALA A 198 -7.92 7.10 13.67
C ALA A 198 -7.71 8.53 13.14
N GLN A 199 -7.14 9.43 13.94
CA GLN A 199 -6.80 10.80 13.51
C GLN A 199 -5.71 10.79 12.43
N ILE A 200 -4.64 10.01 12.61
CA ILE A 200 -3.58 9.87 11.60
C ILE A 200 -4.15 9.32 10.30
N LEU A 201 -5.03 8.34 10.36
CA LEU A 201 -5.65 7.74 9.17
C LEU A 201 -6.50 8.76 8.39
N ARG A 202 -7.32 9.54 9.08
CA ARG A 202 -8.24 10.52 8.46
C ARG A 202 -7.53 11.77 7.94
N ALA A 203 -6.43 12.16 8.55
CA ALA A 203 -5.73 13.37 8.16
C ALA A 203 -5.07 13.27 6.77
N ASP A 204 -5.07 14.37 6.02
CA ASP A 204 -4.53 14.45 4.66
C ASP A 204 -3.04 14.84 4.60
N SER A 205 -2.38 14.99 5.74
CA SER A 205 -1.03 15.54 5.82
C SER A 205 -0.11 14.70 6.69
N PRO A 206 1.19 14.62 6.40
CA PRO A 206 2.18 14.00 7.29
C PRO A 206 2.27 14.69 8.65
N LYS A 207 1.80 15.93 8.77
CA LYS A 207 1.73 16.66 10.06
C LYS A 207 0.85 15.96 11.11
N ALA A 208 -0.02 15.03 10.70
CA ALA A 208 -0.82 14.22 11.61
C ALA A 208 0.02 13.42 12.62
N PHE A 209 1.23 13.07 12.26
CA PHE A 209 2.14 12.36 13.17
C PHE A 209 2.65 13.20 14.35
N ARG A 210 2.43 14.53 14.35
CA ARG A 210 2.81 15.40 15.46
C ARG A 210 2.09 15.12 16.79
N ILE A 211 0.95 14.42 16.72
CA ILE A 211 0.21 14.00 17.92
C ILE A 211 0.87 12.82 18.64
N VAL A 212 1.79 12.11 17.97
CA VAL A 212 2.53 10.99 18.54
C VAL A 212 3.76 11.53 19.27
N LYS A 213 3.89 11.15 20.53
CA LYS A 213 5.12 11.38 21.30
C LYS A 213 6.08 10.24 20.99
N PHE A 214 6.99 10.45 20.05
CA PHE A 214 8.02 9.47 19.73
C PHE A 214 9.04 9.38 20.85
N GLY A 215 9.60 8.18 21.03
CA GLY A 215 10.69 7.92 21.96
C GLY A 215 12.03 8.51 21.50
N GLU A 216 13.08 8.19 22.23
CA GLU A 216 14.43 8.57 21.85
C GLU A 216 14.92 7.76 20.65
N ALA A 217 15.91 8.29 19.95
CA ALA A 217 16.59 7.60 18.87
C ALA A 217 17.36 6.39 19.42
N VAL A 218 17.21 5.24 18.77
CA VAL A 218 17.89 4.02 19.20
C VAL A 218 19.40 4.13 19.01
N LYS A 219 20.16 3.52 19.92
CA LYS A 219 21.63 3.50 19.81
C LYS A 219 22.06 2.54 18.70
N PRO A 220 22.90 2.97 17.75
CA PRO A 220 23.30 2.14 16.62
C PRO A 220 23.91 0.79 17.02
N GLU A 221 24.74 0.80 18.10
CA GLU A 221 25.42 -0.41 18.55
C GLU A 221 24.49 -1.48 19.11
N GLU A 222 23.44 -1.06 19.83
CA GLU A 222 22.43 -1.97 20.39
C GLU A 222 21.65 -2.65 19.26
N VAL A 223 21.22 -1.88 18.25
CA VAL A 223 20.47 -2.41 17.10
C VAL A 223 21.34 -3.35 16.27
N ARG A 224 22.61 -3.03 16.04
CA ARG A 224 23.53 -3.93 15.31
C ARG A 224 23.68 -5.27 16.00
N LYS A 225 23.92 -5.25 17.32
CA LYS A 225 24.03 -6.49 18.12
C LYS A 225 22.77 -7.33 18.08
N GLU A 226 21.60 -6.68 18.18
CA GLU A 226 20.30 -7.37 18.08
C GLU A 226 20.08 -7.98 16.70
N ASN A 227 20.37 -7.23 15.63
CA ASN A 227 20.23 -7.70 14.27
C ASN A 227 21.21 -8.85 13.94
N GLU A 228 22.43 -8.81 14.45
CA GLU A 228 23.40 -9.92 14.33
C GLU A 228 22.93 -11.17 15.06
N LYS A 229 22.39 -11.01 16.27
CA LYS A 229 21.83 -12.13 17.06
C LYS A 229 20.65 -12.78 16.33
N LYS A 230 19.69 -11.98 15.85
CA LYS A 230 18.54 -12.47 15.06
C LYS A 230 19.00 -13.21 13.81
N LYS A 231 20.03 -12.69 13.13
CA LYS A 231 20.57 -13.34 11.93
C LYS A 231 21.20 -14.69 12.22
N LYS A 232 21.94 -14.82 13.33
CA LYS A 232 22.55 -16.09 13.76
C LYS A 232 21.46 -17.11 14.15
N GLU A 233 20.47 -16.69 14.92
CA GLU A 233 19.34 -17.55 15.32
C GLU A 233 18.57 -18.06 14.09
N GLU A 234 18.33 -17.19 13.10
CA GLU A 234 17.69 -17.59 11.85
C GLU A 234 18.55 -18.55 11.00
N GLU A 235 19.87 -18.40 10.99
CA GLU A 235 20.80 -19.29 10.27
C GLU A 235 20.88 -20.67 10.94
N GLU A 236 20.84 -20.73 12.28
CA GLU A 236 20.79 -21.97 13.04
C GLU A 236 19.47 -22.72 12.84
N GLU A 237 18.34 -21.99 12.83
CA GLU A 237 17.02 -22.57 12.61
C GLU A 237 16.90 -23.19 11.19
N GLN A 238 17.52 -22.54 10.20
CA GLN A 238 17.55 -23.08 8.83
C GLN A 238 18.41 -24.33 8.71
N LYS A 239 19.57 -24.37 9.37
CA LYS A 239 20.42 -25.58 9.39
C LYS A 239 19.71 -26.77 10.02
N LYS A 240 18.95 -26.52 11.11
CA LYS A 240 18.14 -27.57 11.76
C LYS A 240 16.96 -28.06 10.94
N GLU A 241 16.40 -27.20 10.05
CA GLU A 241 15.30 -27.58 9.15
C GLU A 241 15.82 -28.37 7.93
N GLU A 242 17.06 -28.10 7.47
CA GLU A 242 17.71 -28.84 6.38
C GLU A 242 18.26 -30.20 6.82
N GLU A 243 18.62 -30.37 8.11
CA GLU A 243 19.10 -31.64 8.68
C GLU A 243 17.98 -32.61 9.07
N LYS A 244 16.70 -32.23 9.01
CA LYS A 244 15.61 -33.20 9.18
C LYS A 244 15.55 -34.11 7.99
N PRO A 245 15.79 -35.44 8.18
CA PRO A 245 15.67 -36.41 7.09
C PRO A 245 14.24 -36.35 6.54
N PRO A 246 14.07 -36.61 5.23
CA PRO A 246 12.74 -36.68 4.65
C PRO A 246 11.97 -37.77 5.38
N GLN A 247 10.87 -37.40 6.02
CA GLN A 247 9.91 -38.35 6.55
C GLN A 247 9.42 -39.15 5.35
N ASP A 248 9.89 -40.39 5.29
CA ASP A 248 9.36 -41.40 4.39
C ASP A 248 7.85 -41.45 4.57
N LYS A 249 7.15 -41.06 3.54
CA LYS A 249 5.72 -41.34 3.43
C LYS A 249 5.63 -42.87 3.29
N GLU A 250 5.45 -43.52 4.45
CA GLU A 250 5.05 -44.92 4.50
C GLU A 250 3.84 -45.13 3.59
N GLY A 251 4.04 -46.10 2.74
CA GLY A 251 3.27 -46.76 1.75
C GLY A 251 1.76 -46.61 1.81
N GLU A 252 1.22 -46.08 0.76
CA GLU A 252 -0.07 -46.50 0.27
C GLU A 252 0.10 -47.96 -0.21
N PRO A 253 -0.70 -48.92 0.25
CA PRO A 253 -0.65 -50.28 -0.28
C PRO A 253 -1.15 -50.28 -1.73
N LYS A 254 -0.31 -50.68 -2.64
CA LYS A 254 -0.70 -51.01 -4.02
C LYS A 254 -1.75 -52.10 -3.97
N PRO A 255 -2.85 -52.02 -4.74
CA PRO A 255 -3.73 -53.16 -4.97
C PRO A 255 -2.97 -54.24 -5.72
N GLY A 256 -2.91 -55.42 -5.13
CA GLY A 256 -2.21 -56.58 -5.68
C GLY A 256 -2.89 -57.08 -6.95
N ASP A 257 -2.05 -57.46 -7.90
CA ASP A 257 -2.38 -58.33 -9.00
C ASP A 257 -2.68 -59.75 -8.48
N GLU A 258 -3.93 -60.13 -8.48
CA GLU A 258 -4.31 -61.55 -8.44
C GLU A 258 -4.86 -61.99 -9.79
N LYS A 259 -4.06 -62.83 -10.46
CA LYS A 259 -4.46 -63.71 -11.55
C LYS A 259 -5.27 -64.88 -10.96
N GLY A 260 -6.52 -65.01 -11.50
CA GLY A 260 -7.23 -66.17 -11.31
C GLY A 260 -7.59 -67.03 -12.31
N PRO A 261 -8.04 -68.14 -12.53
CA PRO A 261 -8.96 -68.41 -13.64
C PRO A 261 -10.28 -69.01 -13.18
N GLY A 262 -11.32 -68.76 -13.97
CA GLY A 262 -12.68 -69.16 -13.94
C GLY A 262 -13.04 -70.59 -13.61
N PRO A 263 -14.19 -71.19 -13.97
CA PRO A 263 -15.36 -70.65 -14.67
C PRO A 263 -16.74 -71.08 -14.02
N GLU A 264 -17.83 -70.69 -14.70
CA GLU A 264 -19.17 -71.31 -14.78
C GLU A 264 -20.18 -71.19 -13.65
N GLY A 265 -21.37 -70.74 -14.04
CA GLY A 265 -22.62 -70.97 -13.30
C GLY A 265 -23.71 -69.91 -13.45
N LYS A 266 -24.42 -69.94 -14.56
CA LYS A 266 -25.88 -69.98 -14.77
C LYS A 266 -26.83 -69.20 -13.89
N GLU A 267 -27.64 -68.42 -14.61
CA GLU A 267 -29.12 -68.26 -14.56
C GLU A 267 -29.79 -67.60 -13.41
N GLY A 268 -30.56 -66.56 -13.75
CA GLY A 268 -31.86 -66.31 -13.23
C GLY A 268 -32.30 -64.85 -13.25
N PRO A 269 -33.40 -64.50 -13.91
CA PRO A 269 -33.81 -63.13 -14.07
C PRO A 269 -34.82 -62.68 -12.98
N GLY A 270 -34.79 -61.42 -12.66
CA GLY A 270 -35.77 -60.80 -11.77
C GLY A 270 -35.91 -59.33 -12.04
N MET A 271 -36.87 -59.01 -12.87
CA MET A 271 -37.52 -57.67 -12.99
C MET A 271 -38.54 -57.49 -11.86
N PRO A 272 -39.27 -56.36 -11.81
CA PRO A 272 -38.94 -54.96 -11.65
C PRO A 272 -39.64 -54.35 -10.41
N GLY A 273 -39.32 -53.14 -10.09
CA GLY A 273 -40.04 -52.39 -9.07
C GLY A 273 -40.12 -50.90 -9.44
N GLU A 274 -41.26 -50.62 -10.12
CA GLU A 274 -41.79 -49.27 -10.29
C GLU A 274 -42.30 -48.74 -8.94
N GLY A 275 -42.26 -47.44 -8.79
CA GLY A 275 -42.90 -46.66 -7.73
C GLY A 275 -42.33 -45.25 -7.87
N GLU A 276 -42.80 -44.43 -8.68
CA GLU A 276 -43.98 -43.53 -8.68
C GLU A 276 -44.25 -42.84 -7.34
N GLU A 277 -44.27 -41.52 -7.57
CA GLU A 277 -45.20 -40.50 -6.97
C GLU A 277 -44.87 -40.06 -5.55
N ASP A 278 -44.93 -38.89 -5.27
CA ASP A 278 -45.71 -37.67 -5.30
C ASP A 278 -45.16 -36.80 -4.18
N GLU A 279 -45.30 -35.61 -4.05
CA GLU A 279 -46.14 -34.47 -4.29
C GLU A 279 -45.53 -33.23 -3.64
N GLU A 280 -45.66 -32.18 -4.32
CA GLU A 280 -46.15 -30.86 -3.97
C GLU A 280 -46.19 -30.44 -2.50
N GLY A 281 -45.55 -29.32 -2.25
CA GLY A 281 -45.68 -28.51 -1.04
C GLY A 281 -45.48 -27.04 -1.34
N MET A 282 -46.44 -26.47 -2.08
CA MET A 282 -46.68 -25.03 -2.06
C MET A 282 -47.07 -24.59 -0.65
N MET A 283 -46.47 -23.54 -0.16
CA MET A 283 -47.16 -22.60 0.72
C MET A 283 -46.63 -21.19 0.49
N MET A 284 -47.52 -20.46 -0.16
CA MET A 284 -47.62 -19.01 -0.14
C MET A 284 -47.88 -18.51 1.28
N GLY A 285 -47.31 -17.38 1.61
CA GLY A 285 -47.76 -16.53 2.69
C GLY A 285 -47.60 -15.07 2.28
N PRO A 286 -48.67 -14.31 2.27
CA PRO A 286 -48.66 -12.98 1.67
C PRO A 286 -48.44 -11.86 2.69
N GLY A 287 -47.91 -10.76 2.18
CA GLY A 287 -48.43 -9.42 2.47
C GLY A 287 -48.07 -8.76 3.79
N SER A 288 -47.37 -7.68 3.70
CA SER A 288 -47.89 -6.44 4.26
C SER A 288 -47.30 -5.25 3.56
N GLU A 289 -48.09 -4.65 2.73
CA GLU A 289 -47.99 -3.26 2.32
C GLU A 289 -48.10 -2.36 3.55
N GLY A 290 -47.14 -1.45 3.68
CA GLY A 290 -47.22 -0.34 4.59
C GLY A 290 -46.89 0.93 3.83
N LYS A 291 -47.95 1.63 3.47
CA LYS A 291 -47.97 2.94 2.85
C LYS A 291 -47.49 4.06 3.79
N PRO A 292 -47.21 5.24 3.25
CA PRO A 292 -46.34 6.28 3.82
C PRO A 292 -47.09 7.16 4.82
N GLY A 293 -46.39 7.56 5.84
CA GLY A 293 -46.81 8.59 6.78
C GLY A 293 -46.20 9.92 6.42
N ASP A 294 -47.00 10.78 5.82
CA ASP A 294 -46.81 12.22 5.82
C ASP A 294 -46.89 12.70 7.27
N ASP A 295 -45.87 13.42 7.72
CA ASP A 295 -46.03 14.26 8.91
C ASP A 295 -45.34 15.59 8.62
N GLU A 296 -46.22 16.55 8.33
CA GLU A 296 -45.93 17.98 8.23
C GLU A 296 -45.73 18.55 9.63
N GLY A 297 -44.79 19.48 9.71
CA GLY A 297 -44.88 20.58 10.58
C GLY A 297 -43.79 20.79 11.61
N PRO A 298 -43.63 22.00 12.14
CA PRO A 298 -43.97 23.30 11.58
C PRO A 298 -42.77 24.25 11.46
N ARG A 299 -42.96 25.19 10.59
CA ARG A 299 -42.14 26.42 10.43
C ARG A 299 -42.17 27.26 11.69
N GLY A 300 -41.01 27.74 12.11
CA GLY A 300 -40.88 28.87 13.03
C GLY A 300 -39.92 29.88 12.45
N PRO A 301 -40.33 31.18 12.36
CA PRO A 301 -39.52 32.21 11.76
C PRO A 301 -38.67 32.95 12.83
N GLY A 302 -37.51 33.42 12.42
CA GLY A 302 -36.72 34.29 13.27
C GLY A 302 -35.54 34.94 12.54
N MET A 303 -35.79 35.99 11.82
CA MET A 303 -34.87 37.07 11.53
C MET A 303 -35.21 38.25 12.46
N PRO A 304 -34.43 39.34 12.55
CA PRO A 304 -33.03 39.61 12.23
C PRO A 304 -32.31 40.30 13.43
N GLY A 305 -31.02 40.44 13.34
CA GLY A 305 -30.22 41.29 14.25
C GLY A 305 -29.13 42.01 13.51
N GLU A 306 -29.44 43.19 13.03
CA GLU A 306 -28.49 44.24 12.67
C GLU A 306 -27.83 44.78 13.94
N GLY A 307 -26.57 45.13 13.84
CA GLY A 307 -25.85 45.87 14.87
C GLY A 307 -24.41 46.02 14.45
N GLN A 308 -24.10 46.96 13.69
CA GLN A 308 -23.54 48.32 13.94
C GLN A 308 -22.06 48.28 14.38
N ASN A 309 -21.24 48.76 13.46
CA ASN A 309 -20.15 49.72 13.58
C ASN A 309 -19.42 49.81 14.92
N ASN A 310 -18.13 49.66 14.88
CA ASN A 310 -17.29 50.65 15.55
C ASN A 310 -15.98 50.87 14.78
N GLU A 311 -15.88 52.07 14.29
CA GLU A 311 -14.67 52.73 13.80
C GLU A 311 -13.76 53.04 14.99
N GLY A 312 -12.48 53.16 14.73
CA GLY A 312 -11.64 54.04 15.50
C GLY A 312 -10.42 53.43 16.16
N GLY A 313 -9.26 53.81 15.67
CA GLY A 313 -8.02 53.65 16.43
C GLY A 313 -6.76 53.70 15.57
N MET A 314 -6.54 54.81 14.91
CA MET A 314 -5.18 55.25 14.58
C MET A 314 -4.40 55.49 15.88
N MET A 315 -3.18 54.97 15.97
CA MET A 315 -2.10 55.59 16.72
C MET A 315 -0.77 55.24 16.07
N MET A 316 -0.19 56.20 15.51
CA MET A 316 1.17 56.61 15.25
C MET A 316 2.23 56.04 16.21
N GLY A 317 3.38 55.88 15.61
CA GLY A 317 4.69 55.48 16.01
C GLY A 317 5.30 56.11 17.28
N PRO A 318 6.60 55.96 17.52
CA PRO A 318 7.59 56.79 16.82
C PRO A 318 8.88 56.07 16.40
N GLU A 319 9.55 56.71 15.47
CA GLU A 319 10.95 56.65 15.11
C GLU A 319 11.89 56.92 16.33
N GLY A 320 13.04 56.35 16.26
CA GLY A 320 14.17 56.63 17.17
C GLY A 320 15.34 55.77 16.69
N GLU A 321 16.14 56.36 15.84
CA GLU A 321 17.46 56.96 15.99
C GLU A 321 18.57 55.96 16.32
N GLU A 322 19.37 55.81 15.30
CA GLU A 322 20.80 56.13 15.13
C GLU A 322 21.74 56.01 16.34
N GLY A 323 22.87 55.48 16.06
CA GLY A 323 24.15 55.62 16.78
C GLY A 323 24.81 54.26 16.96
N GLY A 324 25.94 54.00 16.47
CA GLY A 324 27.16 54.72 16.33
C GLY A 324 28.28 53.73 16.33
N MET A 325 29.12 53.84 15.39
CA MET A 325 30.59 53.64 15.35
C MET A 325 31.32 53.00 16.54
N MET A 326 32.22 52.22 16.18
CA MET A 326 33.68 52.22 16.47
C MET A 326 34.24 50.90 16.97
N MET A 327 35.12 50.39 16.17
CA MET A 327 36.54 50.01 16.41
C MET A 327 36.86 49.07 17.56
N GLY A 328 37.58 48.07 17.16
CA GLY A 328 38.43 47.21 17.96
C GLY A 328 38.89 45.99 17.17
#